data_b889abd630464d316af38a0a298ff3ef
#
_entry.id   b889abd630464d316af38a0a298ff3ef
#
_cell.length_a   1.000
_cell.length_b   1.000
_cell.length_c   1.000
_cell.angle_alpha   90.00
_cell.angle_beta   90.00
_cell.angle_gamma   90.00
#
_symmetry.space_group_name_H-M   'P 1'
#
loop_
_entity.id
_entity.type
_entity.pdbx_description
1 polymer ?
#
loop_
_entity_poly.entity_id
_entity_poly.type
_entity_poly.pdbx_seq_one_letter_code
_entity_poly.pdbx_strand_id
1 'polypeptide(L)'
;MWFDRYNIVKHLGVDKTHGRFGEVELWQCKNCGRFWLHYLVEYEAFTGSGRYFMGLITEEVADTISPEKAVEYLNKLDWHLYGGSYFGGKGKSKNNVQADL
;
A
#
# COMPACT_ATOMS: atom_id res chain seq x y z
N MET A 1 -6.98 -12.06 -11.53
CA MET A 1 -7.04 -10.79 -10.80
C MET A 1 -5.91 -9.88 -11.22
N TRP A 2 -6.08 -8.59 -11.10
CA TRP A 2 -5.03 -7.67 -11.53
C TRP A 2 -3.76 -7.75 -10.67
N PHE A 3 -3.84 -8.29 -9.44
CA PHE A 3 -2.65 -8.58 -8.63
C PHE A 3 -1.69 -9.58 -9.28
N ASP A 4 -2.19 -10.41 -10.19
CA ASP A 4 -1.34 -11.35 -10.94
C ASP A 4 -0.34 -10.64 -11.85
N ARG A 5 -0.50 -9.34 -12.08
CA ARG A 5 0.40 -8.52 -12.89
C ARG A 5 1.62 -8.04 -12.12
N TYR A 6 1.71 -8.36 -10.83
CA TYR A 6 2.77 -7.90 -9.96
C TYR A 6 3.50 -9.07 -9.31
N ASN A 7 4.79 -8.88 -9.09
CA ASN A 7 5.59 -9.77 -8.25
C ASN A 7 5.87 -9.06 -6.93
N ILE A 8 5.80 -9.79 -5.83
CA ILE A 8 6.26 -9.30 -4.54
C ILE A 8 7.78 -9.43 -4.53
N VAL A 9 8.48 -8.30 -4.49
CA VAL A 9 9.94 -8.27 -4.53
C VAL A 9 10.50 -8.44 -3.13
N LYS A 10 9.88 -7.77 -2.13
CA LYS A 10 10.41 -7.73 -0.78
C LYS A 10 9.29 -7.39 0.22
N HIS A 11 9.31 -8.07 1.36
CA HIS A 11 8.47 -7.70 2.50
C HIS A 11 9.23 -6.67 3.33
N LEU A 12 8.66 -5.48 3.49
CA LEU A 12 9.31 -4.40 4.22
C LEU A 12 9.00 -4.43 5.71
N GLY A 13 7.91 -5.07 6.09
CA GLY A 13 7.52 -5.25 7.49
C GLY A 13 6.10 -4.80 7.76
N VAL A 14 5.80 -4.55 9.02
CA VAL A 14 4.46 -4.19 9.49
C VAL A 14 4.50 -2.79 10.10
N ASP A 15 3.56 -1.93 9.66
CA ASP A 15 3.35 -0.62 10.26
C ASP A 15 2.44 -0.77 11.47
N LYS A 16 3.01 -0.59 12.67
CA LYS A 16 2.29 -0.70 13.93
C LYS A 16 1.76 0.64 14.44
N THR A 17 1.98 1.71 13.68
CA THR A 17 1.56 3.06 14.07
C THR A 17 0.04 3.10 14.23
N HIS A 18 -0.43 3.68 15.31
CA HIS A 18 -1.86 3.83 15.63
C HIS A 18 -2.62 2.49 15.63
N GLY A 19 -1.93 1.37 15.88
CA GLY A 19 -2.56 0.04 15.91
C GLY A 19 -3.01 -0.46 14.55
N ARG A 20 -2.48 0.06 13.46
CA ARG A 20 -2.88 -0.31 12.08
C ARG A 20 -2.51 -1.72 11.70
N PHE A 21 -1.29 -2.15 12.06
CA PHE A 21 -0.73 -3.43 11.63
C PHE A 21 -0.77 -3.61 10.13
N GLY A 22 -0.50 -2.53 9.38
CA GLY A 22 -0.47 -2.56 7.92
C GLY A 22 0.76 -3.31 7.41
N GLU A 23 0.54 -4.24 6.48
CA GLU A 23 1.61 -4.98 5.83
C GLU A 23 2.18 -4.16 4.68
N VAL A 24 3.49 -3.94 4.70
CA VAL A 24 4.18 -3.11 3.72
C VAL A 24 5.10 -3.97 2.88
N GLU A 25 4.93 -3.90 1.57
CA GLU A 25 5.69 -4.71 0.62
C GLU A 25 6.13 -3.87 -0.57
N LEU A 26 7.25 -4.28 -1.19
CA LEU A 26 7.69 -3.75 -2.46
C LEU A 26 7.21 -4.68 -3.57
N TRP A 27 6.40 -4.17 -4.48
CA TRP A 27 5.89 -4.91 -5.63
C TRP A 27 6.50 -4.38 -6.91
N GLN A 28 6.61 -5.25 -7.91
CA GLN A 28 7.08 -4.86 -9.24
C GLN A 28 6.08 -5.28 -10.31
N CYS A 29 5.73 -4.36 -11.19
CA CYS A 29 4.86 -4.65 -12.33
C CYS A 29 5.58 -5.58 -13.30
N LYS A 30 4.93 -6.68 -13.68
CA LYS A 30 5.49 -7.65 -14.63
C LYS A 30 5.61 -7.10 -16.04
N ASN A 31 4.75 -6.15 -16.42
CA ASN A 31 4.72 -5.61 -17.78
C ASN A 31 5.65 -4.43 -17.99
N CYS A 32 5.71 -3.50 -17.02
CA CYS A 32 6.49 -2.26 -17.19
C CYS A 32 7.72 -2.18 -16.31
N GLY A 33 7.89 -3.11 -15.38
CA GLY A 33 9.04 -3.14 -14.49
C GLY A 33 9.06 -2.08 -13.38
N ARG A 34 8.02 -1.26 -13.28
CA ARG A 34 7.96 -0.22 -12.26
C ARG A 34 7.74 -0.82 -10.88
N PHE A 35 8.30 -0.15 -9.88
CA PHE A 35 8.14 -0.56 -8.48
C PHE A 35 7.00 0.20 -7.83
N TRP A 36 6.29 -0.51 -6.93
CA TRP A 36 5.15 0.01 -6.20
C TRP A 36 5.32 -0.29 -4.72
N LEU A 37 5.08 0.72 -3.89
CA LEU A 37 4.95 0.52 -2.45
C LEU A 37 3.51 0.08 -2.19
N HIS A 38 3.34 -1.12 -1.67
CA HIS A 38 2.02 -1.71 -1.39
C HIS A 38 1.80 -1.72 0.12
N TYR A 39 0.69 -1.13 0.56
CA TYR A 39 0.30 -1.05 1.95
C TYR A 39 -1.08 -1.69 2.10
N LEU A 40 -1.16 -2.76 2.86
CA LEU A 40 -2.41 -3.50 3.10
C LEU A 40 -2.76 -3.42 4.57
N VAL A 41 -3.97 -2.98 4.87
CA VAL A 41 -4.49 -2.96 6.23
C VAL A 41 -5.86 -3.61 6.28
N GLU A 42 -6.08 -4.42 7.31
CA GLU A 42 -7.35 -5.10 7.56
C GLU A 42 -7.56 -5.21 9.05
N TYR A 43 -8.69 -4.71 9.53
CA TYR A 43 -9.07 -4.82 10.93
C TYR A 43 -10.02 -6.00 11.07
N GLU A 44 -9.51 -7.15 11.51
CA GLU A 44 -10.27 -8.41 11.57
C GLU A 44 -11.57 -8.31 12.37
N ALA A 45 -11.61 -7.41 13.35
CA ALA A 45 -12.78 -7.20 14.19
C ALA A 45 -13.93 -6.50 13.44
N PHE A 46 -13.70 -5.94 12.25
CA PHE A 46 -14.68 -5.18 11.50
C PHE A 46 -14.85 -5.72 10.09
N THR A 47 -16.08 -6.11 9.76
CA THR A 47 -16.41 -6.53 8.41
C THR A 47 -16.29 -5.35 7.44
N GLY A 48 -15.70 -5.60 6.26
CA GLY A 48 -15.54 -4.56 5.26
C GLY A 48 -14.43 -3.55 5.56
N SER A 49 -13.47 -3.91 6.43
CA SER A 49 -12.35 -3.03 6.77
C SER A 49 -11.12 -3.21 5.89
N GLY A 50 -11.05 -4.27 5.11
CA GLY A 50 -9.90 -4.57 4.26
C GLY A 50 -9.68 -3.52 3.19
N ARG A 51 -8.45 -3.00 3.09
CA ARG A 51 -8.09 -1.99 2.11
C ARG A 51 -6.60 -2.00 1.82
N TYR A 52 -6.23 -1.60 0.60
CA TYR A 52 -4.84 -1.46 0.23
C TYR A 52 -4.60 -0.13 -0.46
N PHE A 53 -3.36 0.28 -0.43
CA PHE A 53 -2.89 1.49 -1.11
C PHE A 53 -1.58 1.16 -1.82
N MET A 54 -1.42 1.69 -3.04
CA MET A 54 -0.21 1.49 -3.83
C MET A 54 0.25 2.81 -4.42
N GLY A 55 1.55 3.07 -4.33
CA GLY A 55 2.16 4.24 -4.92
C GLY A 55 3.48 3.91 -5.59
N LEU A 56 3.83 4.66 -6.63
CA LEU A 56 5.11 4.47 -7.31
C LEU A 56 6.26 4.80 -6.37
N ILE A 57 7.31 3.98 -6.38
CA ILE A 57 8.48 4.16 -5.56
C ILE A 57 9.71 3.70 -6.35
N THR A 58 10.86 4.27 -6.06
CA THR A 58 12.12 3.77 -6.61
C THR A 58 12.66 2.70 -5.69
N GLU A 59 13.45 1.78 -6.25
CA GLU A 59 14.09 0.73 -5.47
C GLU A 59 14.99 1.31 -4.39
N GLU A 60 15.70 2.41 -4.70
CA GLU A 60 16.57 3.07 -3.74
C GLU A 60 15.82 3.59 -2.51
N VAL A 61 14.67 4.22 -2.72
CA VAL A 61 13.83 4.72 -1.63
C VAL A 61 13.24 3.55 -0.85
N ALA A 62 12.82 2.50 -1.53
CA ALA A 62 12.27 1.31 -0.89
C ALA A 62 13.28 0.63 0.05
N ASP A 63 14.57 0.68 -0.28
CA ASP A 63 15.61 0.10 0.57
C ASP A 63 15.83 0.86 1.87
N THR A 64 15.41 2.12 1.94
CA THR A 64 15.61 2.98 3.10
C THR A 64 14.35 3.28 3.89
N ILE A 65 13.18 3.06 3.31
CA ILE A 65 11.91 3.38 3.95
C ILE A 65 11.57 2.32 5.02
N SER A 66 11.11 2.78 6.18
CA SER A 66 10.59 1.87 7.20
C SER A 66 9.08 1.69 7.02
N PRO A 67 8.49 0.58 7.51
CA PRO A 67 7.05 0.36 7.41
C PRO A 67 6.22 1.51 8.00
N GLU A 68 6.67 2.12 9.09
CA GLU A 68 5.99 3.21 9.77
C GLU A 68 5.93 4.50 8.93
N LYS A 69 6.77 4.59 7.92
CA LYS A 69 6.81 5.76 7.02
C LYS A 69 6.00 5.56 5.74
N ALA A 70 5.41 4.38 5.54
CA ALA A 70 4.71 4.05 4.30
C ALA A 70 3.52 4.98 4.04
N VAL A 71 2.67 5.22 5.03
CA VAL A 71 1.51 6.10 4.87
C VAL A 71 1.95 7.53 4.57
N GLU A 72 2.96 8.03 5.28
CA GLU A 72 3.51 9.35 5.03
C GLU A 72 4.05 9.47 3.61
N TYR A 73 4.77 8.45 3.13
CA TYR A 73 5.29 8.43 1.78
C TYR A 73 4.15 8.49 0.75
N LEU A 74 3.12 7.65 0.91
CA LEU A 74 1.98 7.61 0.00
C LEU A 74 1.22 8.94 -0.03
N ASN A 75 1.10 9.61 1.12
CA ASN A 75 0.44 10.91 1.21
C ASN A 75 1.21 12.03 0.48
N LYS A 76 2.52 11.89 0.31
CA LYS A 76 3.35 12.88 -0.38
C LYS A 76 3.32 12.73 -1.89
N LEU A 77 2.83 11.60 -2.40
CA LEU A 77 2.70 11.38 -3.83
C LEU A 77 1.54 12.21 -4.40
N ASP A 78 1.67 12.60 -5.67
CA ASP A 78 0.60 13.31 -6.35
C ASP A 78 -0.68 12.48 -6.45
N TRP A 79 -0.54 11.15 -6.49
CA TRP A 79 -1.65 10.22 -6.52
C TRP A 79 -1.19 8.85 -6.05
N HIS A 80 -2.17 8.03 -5.66
CA HIS A 80 -1.95 6.62 -5.32
C HIS A 80 -3.17 5.81 -5.74
N LEU A 81 -2.98 4.50 -5.85
CA LEU A 81 -4.09 3.57 -6.09
C LEU A 81 -4.63 3.06 -4.75
N TYR A 82 -5.90 2.74 -4.72
CA TYR A 82 -6.55 2.18 -3.54
C TYR A 82 -7.56 1.11 -3.94
N GLY A 83 -7.92 0.26 -3.01
CA GLY A 83 -8.95 -0.74 -3.21
C GLY A 83 -9.21 -1.54 -1.96
N GLY A 84 -10.12 -2.50 -2.08
CA GLY A 84 -10.49 -3.41 -1.01
C GLY A 84 -11.92 -3.24 -0.56
N SER A 85 -12.34 -4.10 0.40
CA SER A 85 -13.73 -4.13 0.86
C SER A 85 -14.17 -2.84 1.55
N TYR A 86 -13.25 -2.11 2.17
CA TYR A 86 -13.55 -0.83 2.80
C TYR A 86 -14.13 0.19 1.81
N PHE A 87 -13.59 0.22 0.59
CA PHE A 87 -14.04 1.15 -0.45
C PHE A 87 -15.12 0.57 -1.36
N GLY A 88 -15.34 -0.75 -1.29
CA GLY A 88 -16.24 -1.43 -2.21
C GLY A 88 -15.73 -1.55 -3.63
N GLY A 89 -14.44 -1.34 -3.84
CA GLY A 89 -13.82 -1.37 -5.17
C GLY A 89 -12.43 -0.82 -5.16
N LYS A 90 -11.93 -0.43 -6.33
CA LYS A 90 -10.58 0.12 -6.48
C LYS A 90 -10.62 1.40 -7.30
N GLY A 91 -9.58 2.22 -7.15
CA GLY A 91 -9.47 3.46 -7.91
C GLY A 91 -8.14 4.16 -7.69
N LYS A 92 -8.08 5.40 -8.17
CA LYS A 92 -6.91 6.28 -8.06
C LYS A 92 -7.34 7.52 -7.27
N SER A 93 -6.53 7.93 -6.32
CA SER A 93 -6.87 9.05 -5.43
C SER A 93 -5.71 10.03 -5.34
N LYS A 94 -6.06 11.31 -5.18
CA LYS A 94 -5.12 12.38 -4.83
C LYS A 94 -5.31 12.82 -3.39
N ASN A 95 -6.23 12.18 -2.68
CA ASN A 95 -6.53 12.47 -1.28
C ASN A 95 -5.59 11.70 -0.35
N ASN A 96 -5.65 12.03 0.94
CA ASN A 96 -4.87 11.34 1.96
C ASN A 96 -5.21 9.84 2.04
N VAL A 97 -4.22 9.06 2.41
CA VAL A 97 -4.40 7.62 2.60
C VAL A 97 -5.30 7.37 3.80
N GLN A 98 -6.36 6.59 3.60
CA GLN A 98 -7.37 6.28 4.62
C GLN A 98 -7.00 4.99 5.35
N ALA A 99 -5.87 5.00 6.05
CA ALA A 99 -5.35 3.81 6.74
C ALA A 99 -5.90 3.64 8.16
N ASP A 100 -6.41 4.68 8.77
CA ASP A 100 -6.99 4.65 10.12
C ASP A 100 -8.51 4.49 10.07
N LEU A 101 -9.05 3.78 11.05
CA LEU A 101 -10.49 3.66 11.23
C LEU A 101 -11.06 4.88 11.95
#